data_f001d4d722ad3b5bf53bdcf963814d19
#
_entry.id   f001d4d722ad3b5bf53bdcf963814d19
#
_cell.length_a   1.000
_cell.length_b   1.000
_cell.length_c   1.000
_cell.angle_alpha   90.00
_cell.angle_beta   90.00
_cell.angle_gamma   90.00
#
_symmetry.space_group_name_H-M   'P 1'
#
loop_
_entity.id
_entity.type
_entity.pdbx_description
1 polymer ?
#
loop_
_entity_poly.entity_id
_entity_poly.type
_entity_poly.pdbx_seq_one_letter_code
_entity_poly.pdbx_strand_id
1 'polypeptide(L)'
;EGELVREHGYENTQIIEMSEQFFQICDEATGLAEAYSQKKATALNQLEHVVFADIAGLLILIAMETFKALRYAAQNRILQKKVYLDEATGLPNKNKCEEILDNDAILKDGEAVAVCVFDLNNLRIINNNLGHEKGDEYIRSFALQLRAAMPEQYFVGRDGGDEFLAVIKGLDAPGVEACLALVRSQTEEYSKGHPEMPISYAAGYAISADFESCTMRDLFRQAKQSSPAIIFIDE
;
A
#
# COMPACT_ATOMS: atom_id res chain seq x y z
N GLU A 1 -109.53 6.09 -6.26
CA GLU A 1 -108.20 6.55 -5.67
C GLU A 1 -107.68 5.63 -4.59
N GLY A 2 -108.55 5.01 -3.79
CA GLY A 2 -108.09 4.13 -2.71
C GLY A 2 -107.54 2.74 -3.18
N GLU A 3 -107.97 2.24 -4.36
CA GLU A 3 -107.41 0.99 -4.92
C GLU A 3 -106.09 1.20 -5.61
N LEU A 4 -105.90 2.27 -6.31
CA LEU A 4 -104.66 2.64 -6.95
C LEU A 4 -103.52 2.89 -5.90
N VAL A 5 -103.87 3.48 -4.77
CA VAL A 5 -102.92 3.67 -3.67
C VAL A 5 -102.48 2.36 -2.96
N ARG A 6 -103.43 1.38 -2.92
CA ARG A 6 -103.07 0.02 -2.36
C ARG A 6 -102.22 -0.80 -3.32
N GLU A 7 -102.46 -0.79 -4.59
CA GLU A 7 -101.63 -1.46 -5.59
C GLU A 7 -100.27 -0.83 -5.70
N HIS A 8 -100.20 0.48 -5.77
CA HIS A 8 -98.91 1.19 -5.74
C HIS A 8 -98.14 1.07 -4.38
N GLY A 9 -98.88 0.90 -3.28
CA GLY A 9 -98.31 0.67 -2.00
C GLY A 9 -97.67 -0.69 -1.87
N TYR A 10 -98.23 -1.73 -2.47
CA TYR A 10 -97.65 -3.07 -2.47
C TYR A 10 -96.38 -3.18 -3.33
N GLU A 11 -96.41 -2.64 -4.51
CA GLU A 11 -95.23 -2.53 -5.39
C GLU A 11 -94.13 -1.67 -4.77
N ASN A 12 -94.43 -0.56 -4.10
CA ASN A 12 -93.49 0.23 -3.36
C ASN A 12 -92.82 -0.52 -2.19
N THR A 13 -93.55 -1.39 -1.49
CA THR A 13 -93.01 -2.19 -0.39
C THR A 13 -92.01 -3.21 -0.94
N GLN A 14 -92.30 -3.84 -2.06
CA GLN A 14 -91.38 -4.81 -2.69
C GLN A 14 -90.16 -4.13 -3.28
N ILE A 15 -90.28 -2.95 -3.82
CA ILE A 15 -89.17 -2.14 -4.30
C ILE A 15 -88.28 -1.67 -3.14
N ILE A 16 -88.89 -1.30 -2.02
CA ILE A 16 -88.13 -0.90 -0.82
C ILE A 16 -87.34 -2.11 -0.27
N GLU A 17 -87.94 -3.27 -0.12
CA GLU A 17 -87.23 -4.50 0.32
C GLU A 17 -86.11 -4.88 -0.65
N MET A 18 -86.36 -4.84 -1.94
CA MET A 18 -85.27 -5.10 -2.92
C MET A 18 -84.16 -4.07 -2.84
N SER A 19 -84.51 -2.78 -2.63
CA SER A 19 -83.51 -1.73 -2.49
C SER A 19 -82.64 -1.92 -1.17
N GLU A 20 -83.27 -2.28 -0.09
CA GLU A 20 -82.55 -2.58 1.17
C GLU A 20 -81.62 -3.78 1.02
N GLN A 21 -82.13 -4.85 0.35
CA GLN A 21 -81.27 -6.02 0.07
C GLN A 21 -80.09 -5.66 -0.83
N PHE A 22 -80.37 -4.81 -1.86
CA PHE A 22 -79.31 -4.32 -2.75
C PHE A 22 -78.25 -3.50 -1.94
N PHE A 23 -78.71 -2.56 -1.09
CA PHE A 23 -77.77 -1.79 -0.23
C PHE A 23 -76.97 -2.67 0.72
N GLN A 24 -77.57 -3.71 1.32
CA GLN A 24 -76.87 -4.68 2.17
C GLN A 24 -75.79 -5.43 1.37
N ILE A 25 -76.09 -5.87 0.16
CA ILE A 25 -75.08 -6.56 -0.69
C ILE A 25 -73.98 -5.60 -1.09
N CYS A 26 -74.28 -4.34 -1.39
CA CYS A 26 -73.28 -3.32 -1.68
C CYS A 26 -72.38 -3.03 -0.48
N ASP A 27 -72.93 -2.90 0.70
CA ASP A 27 -72.17 -2.70 1.97
C ASP A 27 -71.28 -3.89 2.29
N GLU A 28 -71.81 -5.15 2.15
CA GLU A 28 -71.02 -6.34 2.35
C GLU A 28 -69.89 -6.48 1.34
N ALA A 29 -70.15 -6.18 0.07
CA ALA A 29 -69.15 -6.18 -0.98
C ALA A 29 -68.08 -5.09 -0.76
N THR A 30 -68.47 -3.92 -0.28
CA THR A 30 -67.54 -2.83 0.06
C THR A 30 -66.70 -3.23 1.27
N GLY A 31 -67.31 -3.79 2.31
CA GLY A 31 -66.58 -4.26 3.49
C GLY A 31 -65.56 -5.36 3.17
N LEU A 32 -65.92 -6.30 2.29
CA LEU A 32 -65.00 -7.35 1.81
C LEU A 32 -63.87 -6.76 0.95
N ALA A 33 -64.16 -5.79 0.12
CA ALA A 33 -63.11 -5.10 -0.68
C ALA A 33 -62.15 -4.32 0.20
N GLU A 34 -62.65 -3.61 1.20
CA GLU A 34 -61.81 -2.90 2.20
C GLU A 34 -60.94 -3.87 3.01
N ALA A 35 -61.54 -4.97 3.53
CA ALA A 35 -60.80 -5.99 4.29
C ALA A 35 -59.70 -6.62 3.43
N TYR A 36 -59.98 -6.92 2.15
CA TYR A 36 -58.98 -7.43 1.21
C TYR A 36 -57.89 -6.41 0.93
N SER A 37 -58.23 -5.15 0.72
CA SER A 37 -57.27 -4.06 0.51
C SER A 37 -56.35 -3.86 1.72
N GLN A 38 -56.93 -3.84 2.94
CA GLN A 38 -56.17 -3.73 4.17
C GLN A 38 -55.23 -4.92 4.37
N LYS A 39 -55.69 -6.16 4.15
CA LYS A 39 -54.88 -7.35 4.23
C LYS A 39 -53.72 -7.32 3.24
N LYS A 40 -53.94 -6.88 2.04
CA LYS A 40 -52.91 -6.70 1.01
C LYS A 40 -51.90 -5.61 1.39
N ALA A 41 -52.36 -4.48 1.90
CA ALA A 41 -51.52 -3.37 2.36
C ALA A 41 -50.63 -3.83 3.53
N THR A 42 -51.18 -4.58 4.49
CA THR A 42 -50.42 -5.12 5.63
C THR A 42 -49.35 -6.11 5.17
N ALA A 43 -49.70 -7.02 4.23
CA ALA A 43 -48.72 -7.98 3.67
C ALA A 43 -47.60 -7.28 2.90
N LEU A 44 -47.96 -6.23 2.14
CA LEU A 44 -46.96 -5.41 1.40
C LEU A 44 -46.00 -4.71 2.36
N ASN A 45 -46.51 -4.11 3.43
CA ASN A 45 -45.72 -3.44 4.45
C ASN A 45 -44.79 -4.41 5.19
N GLN A 46 -45.28 -5.62 5.50
CA GLN A 46 -44.44 -6.67 6.08
C GLN A 46 -43.31 -7.09 5.13
N LEU A 47 -43.60 -7.27 3.84
CA LEU A 47 -42.60 -7.60 2.83
C LEU A 47 -41.53 -6.50 2.72
N GLU A 48 -41.98 -5.22 2.73
CA GLU A 48 -41.08 -4.06 2.71
C GLU A 48 -40.10 -4.10 3.90
N HIS A 49 -40.56 -4.35 5.12
CA HIS A 49 -39.69 -4.46 6.30
C HIS A 49 -38.69 -5.61 6.19
N VAL A 50 -39.08 -6.76 5.65
CA VAL A 50 -38.16 -7.89 5.42
C VAL A 50 -37.09 -7.51 4.43
N VAL A 51 -37.47 -6.89 3.28
CA VAL A 51 -36.50 -6.45 2.26
C VAL A 51 -35.53 -5.40 2.83
N PHE A 52 -36.02 -4.45 3.63
CA PHE A 52 -35.13 -3.48 4.27
C PHE A 52 -34.16 -4.15 5.26
N ALA A 53 -34.63 -5.13 6.03
CA ALA A 53 -33.77 -5.88 6.96
C ALA A 53 -32.69 -6.68 6.22
N ASP A 54 -33.03 -7.31 5.10
CA ASP A 54 -32.08 -8.05 4.26
C ASP A 54 -31.02 -7.12 3.63
N ILE A 55 -31.46 -5.97 3.10
CA ILE A 55 -30.54 -4.96 2.54
C ILE A 55 -29.60 -4.43 3.64
N ALA A 56 -30.14 -4.11 4.82
CA ALA A 56 -29.31 -3.65 5.94
C ALA A 56 -28.31 -4.71 6.38
N GLY A 57 -28.72 -5.97 6.45
CA GLY A 57 -27.85 -7.11 6.74
C GLY A 57 -26.71 -7.25 5.72
N LEU A 58 -27.04 -7.14 4.43
CA LEU A 58 -26.05 -7.19 3.35
C LEU A 58 -25.05 -6.04 3.44
N LEU A 59 -25.51 -4.81 3.70
CA LEU A 59 -24.66 -3.64 3.87
C LEU A 59 -23.70 -3.80 5.06
N ILE A 60 -24.17 -4.37 6.17
CA ILE A 60 -23.33 -4.67 7.35
C ILE A 60 -22.25 -5.70 6.97
N LEU A 61 -22.60 -6.76 6.26
CA LEU A 61 -21.64 -7.76 5.80
C LEU A 61 -20.57 -7.16 4.88
N ILE A 62 -20.98 -6.34 3.91
CA ILE A 62 -20.04 -5.63 3.02
C ILE A 62 -19.12 -4.72 3.83
N ALA A 63 -19.66 -3.96 4.80
CA ALA A 63 -18.86 -3.10 5.65
C ALA A 63 -17.86 -3.89 6.50
N MET A 64 -18.24 -5.03 7.03
CA MET A 64 -17.35 -5.91 7.79
C MET A 64 -16.22 -6.48 6.92
N GLU A 65 -16.52 -6.95 5.70
CA GLU A 65 -15.51 -7.49 4.78
C GLU A 65 -14.54 -6.39 4.28
N THR A 66 -15.05 -5.20 3.97
CA THR A 66 -14.20 -4.06 3.60
C THR A 66 -13.30 -3.63 4.76
N PHE A 67 -13.82 -3.61 5.99
CA PHE A 67 -13.01 -3.30 7.18
C PHE A 67 -11.91 -4.33 7.42
N LYS A 68 -12.21 -5.63 7.30
CA LYS A 68 -11.20 -6.69 7.37
C LYS A 68 -10.12 -6.52 6.29
N ALA A 69 -10.53 -6.28 5.03
CA ALA A 69 -9.59 -6.07 3.93
C ALA A 69 -8.65 -4.87 4.18
N LEU A 70 -9.18 -3.76 4.70
CA LEU A 70 -8.38 -2.59 5.08
C LEU A 70 -7.38 -2.91 6.21
N ARG A 71 -7.81 -3.66 7.23
CA ARG A 71 -6.91 -4.10 8.31
C ARG A 71 -5.80 -5.00 7.80
N TYR A 72 -6.11 -5.99 6.95
CA TYR A 72 -5.11 -6.85 6.34
C TYR A 72 -4.13 -6.07 5.45
N ALA A 73 -4.62 -5.11 4.65
CA ALA A 73 -3.77 -4.26 3.84
C ALA A 73 -2.82 -3.39 4.69
N ALA A 74 -3.32 -2.84 5.81
CA ALA A 74 -2.50 -2.07 6.75
C ALA A 74 -1.43 -2.94 7.44
N GLN A 75 -1.80 -4.14 7.90
CA GLN A 75 -0.86 -5.08 8.51
C GLN A 75 0.22 -5.53 7.50
N ASN A 76 -0.16 -5.85 6.27
CA ASN A 76 0.80 -6.23 5.23
C ASN A 76 1.79 -5.11 4.91
N ARG A 77 1.35 -3.84 4.88
CA ARG A 77 2.26 -2.69 4.69
C ARG A 77 3.28 -2.56 5.82
N ILE A 78 2.86 -2.80 7.06
CA ILE A 78 3.76 -2.76 8.23
C ILE A 78 4.74 -3.95 8.18
N LEU A 79 4.25 -5.16 7.83
CA LEU A 79 5.12 -6.32 7.65
C LEU A 79 6.13 -6.11 6.53
N GLN A 80 5.72 -5.61 5.36
CA GLN A 80 6.63 -5.31 4.26
C GLN A 80 7.70 -4.29 4.65
N LYS A 81 7.35 -3.24 5.40
CA LYS A 81 8.34 -2.28 5.91
C LYS A 81 9.36 -2.96 6.82
N LYS A 82 8.92 -3.81 7.75
CA LYS A 82 9.83 -4.55 8.67
C LYS A 82 10.68 -5.58 7.94
N VAL A 83 10.16 -6.19 6.86
CA VAL A 83 10.89 -7.22 6.09
C VAL A 83 11.94 -6.61 5.18
N TYR A 84 11.72 -5.38 4.64
CA TYR A 84 12.53 -4.81 3.57
C TYR A 84 13.23 -3.49 3.91
N LEU A 85 12.99 -2.88 5.07
CA LEU A 85 13.68 -1.67 5.48
C LEU A 85 14.59 -1.93 6.70
N ASP A 86 15.72 -1.25 6.71
CA ASP A 86 16.63 -1.18 7.86
C ASP A 86 16.11 -0.15 8.86
N GLU A 87 15.90 -0.56 10.11
CA GLU A 87 15.29 0.29 11.15
C GLU A 87 16.20 1.47 11.53
N ALA A 88 17.52 1.33 11.42
CA ALA A 88 18.46 2.37 11.78
C ALA A 88 18.57 3.47 10.74
N THR A 89 18.52 3.12 9.45
CA THR A 89 18.78 4.05 8.35
C THR A 89 17.55 4.41 7.54
N GLY A 90 16.48 3.60 7.60
CA GLY A 90 15.30 3.73 6.74
C GLY A 90 15.54 3.32 5.29
N LEU A 91 16.75 2.91 4.92
CA LEU A 91 17.06 2.37 3.60
C LEU A 91 16.54 0.93 3.46
N PRO A 92 16.38 0.41 2.22
CA PRO A 92 16.26 -1.02 1.96
C PRO A 92 17.31 -1.81 2.73
N ASN A 93 16.86 -2.87 3.41
CA ASN A 93 17.74 -3.71 4.23
C ASN A 93 18.39 -4.83 3.41
N LYS A 94 19.17 -5.68 4.08
CA LYS A 94 19.86 -6.83 3.49
C LYS A 94 18.94 -7.73 2.67
N ASN A 95 17.74 -8.05 3.17
CA ASN A 95 16.79 -8.90 2.43
C ASN A 95 16.41 -8.28 1.08
N LYS A 96 16.24 -6.95 1.05
CA LYS A 96 15.94 -6.26 -0.21
C LYS A 96 17.16 -6.15 -1.12
N CYS A 97 18.35 -5.97 -0.56
CA CYS A 97 19.60 -6.01 -1.32
C CYS A 97 19.78 -7.40 -1.99
N GLU A 98 19.58 -8.47 -1.26
CA GLU A 98 19.67 -9.85 -1.78
C GLU A 98 18.62 -10.09 -2.89
N GLU A 99 17.36 -9.66 -2.71
CA GLU A 99 16.32 -9.76 -3.74
C GLU A 99 16.71 -9.04 -5.04
N ILE A 100 17.33 -7.86 -4.95
CA ILE A 100 17.81 -7.11 -6.11
C ILE A 100 18.99 -7.84 -6.77
N LEU A 101 19.92 -8.39 -5.99
CA LEU A 101 21.09 -9.11 -6.49
C LEU A 101 20.74 -10.49 -7.10
N ASP A 102 19.59 -11.06 -6.73
CA ASP A 102 19.09 -12.30 -7.32
C ASP A 102 18.21 -12.07 -8.57
N ASN A 103 17.95 -10.82 -8.92
CA ASN A 103 17.08 -10.46 -10.03
C ASN A 103 17.87 -10.09 -11.31
N ASP A 104 18.35 -11.10 -12.04
CA ASP A 104 19.05 -10.89 -13.32
C ASP A 104 18.16 -10.32 -14.45
N ALA A 105 16.84 -10.24 -14.24
CA ALA A 105 15.96 -9.57 -15.20
C ALA A 105 16.30 -8.08 -15.35
N ILE A 106 16.93 -7.49 -14.34
CA ILE A 106 17.42 -6.11 -14.34
C ILE A 106 18.43 -5.86 -15.48
N LEU A 107 19.22 -6.88 -15.85
CA LEU A 107 20.23 -6.82 -16.92
C LEU A 107 19.65 -6.99 -18.34
N LYS A 108 18.38 -7.41 -18.46
CA LYS A 108 17.77 -7.75 -19.75
C LYS A 108 17.18 -6.55 -20.49
N ASP A 109 17.06 -5.41 -19.83
CA ASP A 109 16.45 -4.21 -20.41
C ASP A 109 17.34 -3.51 -21.46
N GLY A 110 18.55 -4.03 -21.72
CA GLY A 110 19.48 -3.51 -22.72
C GLY A 110 20.23 -2.25 -22.27
N GLU A 111 19.99 -1.77 -21.07
CA GLU A 111 20.71 -0.65 -20.46
C GLU A 111 21.91 -1.17 -19.66
N ALA A 112 22.99 -0.36 -19.60
CA ALA A 112 24.09 -0.66 -18.70
C ALA A 112 23.63 -0.60 -17.25
N VAL A 113 24.03 -1.57 -16.45
CA VAL A 113 23.74 -1.64 -15.01
C VAL A 113 25.04 -1.66 -14.25
N ALA A 114 25.20 -0.72 -13.32
CA ALA A 114 26.33 -0.71 -12.40
C ALA A 114 25.88 -1.11 -10.99
N VAL A 115 26.68 -1.93 -10.34
CA VAL A 115 26.58 -2.26 -8.91
C VAL A 115 27.72 -1.57 -8.19
N CYS A 116 27.37 -0.71 -7.23
CA CYS A 116 28.33 0.00 -6.39
C CYS A 116 28.23 -0.53 -4.95
N VAL A 117 29.34 -0.79 -4.33
CA VAL A 117 29.46 -1.24 -2.93
C VAL A 117 30.23 -0.21 -2.14
N PHE A 118 29.76 0.06 -0.93
CA PHE A 118 30.41 0.97 0.00
C PHE A 118 30.59 0.25 1.34
N ASP A 119 31.74 0.43 1.96
CA ASP A 119 32.09 -0.17 3.24
C ASP A 119 32.59 0.93 4.18
N LEU A 120 31.89 1.15 5.30
CA LEU A 120 32.24 2.18 6.27
C LEU A 120 33.46 1.79 7.08
N ASN A 121 34.50 2.62 6.99
CA ASN A 121 35.70 2.46 7.80
C ASN A 121 35.45 2.88 9.26
N ASN A 122 36.27 2.35 10.16
CA ASN A 122 36.36 2.78 11.55
C ASN A 122 35.12 2.57 12.44
N LEU A 123 34.03 1.95 11.95
CA LEU A 123 32.79 1.74 12.73
C LEU A 123 33.10 1.00 14.07
N ARG A 124 33.97 0.00 14.01
CA ARG A 124 34.39 -0.74 15.23
C ARG A 124 35.15 0.14 16.23
N ILE A 125 35.98 1.05 15.74
CA ILE A 125 36.74 1.99 16.57
C ILE A 125 35.78 2.99 17.24
N ILE A 126 34.81 3.52 16.46
CA ILE A 126 33.78 4.42 16.97
C ILE A 126 32.96 3.73 18.05
N ASN A 127 32.49 2.52 17.79
CA ASN A 127 31.72 1.73 18.76
C ASN A 127 32.50 1.49 20.08
N ASN A 128 33.77 1.17 19.97
CA ASN A 128 34.62 0.87 21.15
C ASN A 128 34.93 2.14 21.96
N ASN A 129 35.15 3.28 21.30
CA ASN A 129 35.59 4.50 21.98
C ASN A 129 34.42 5.40 22.40
N LEU A 130 33.33 5.45 21.62
CA LEU A 130 32.24 6.38 21.81
C LEU A 130 30.87 5.69 22.08
N GLY A 131 30.84 4.36 22.03
CA GLY A 131 29.66 3.55 22.27
C GLY A 131 28.80 3.30 21.02
N HIS A 132 27.90 2.30 21.10
CA HIS A 132 27.06 1.86 19.97
C HIS A 132 26.12 2.94 19.48
N GLU A 133 25.63 3.83 20.33
CA GLU A 133 24.76 4.94 19.93
C GLU A 133 25.46 5.87 18.91
N LYS A 134 26.76 6.13 19.12
CA LYS A 134 27.56 6.93 18.18
C LYS A 134 27.88 6.16 16.89
N GLY A 135 28.07 4.84 16.97
CA GLY A 135 28.18 4.01 15.78
C GLY A 135 26.90 4.00 14.94
N ASP A 136 25.74 3.94 15.58
CA ASP A 136 24.46 4.04 14.90
C ASP A 136 24.24 5.43 14.27
N GLU A 137 24.69 6.48 14.93
CA GLU A 137 24.67 7.85 14.38
C GLU A 137 25.57 7.95 13.15
N TYR A 138 26.77 7.36 13.20
CA TYR A 138 27.72 7.30 12.09
C TYR A 138 27.12 6.59 10.86
N ILE A 139 26.52 5.43 11.06
CA ILE A 139 25.82 4.67 10.02
C ILE A 139 24.67 5.49 9.41
N ARG A 140 23.84 6.12 10.25
CA ARG A 140 22.73 6.97 9.78
C ARG A 140 23.23 8.16 8.98
N SER A 141 24.28 8.80 9.44
CA SER A 141 24.88 9.94 8.75
C SER A 141 25.35 9.58 7.36
N PHE A 142 26.09 8.46 7.21
CA PHE A 142 26.50 7.99 5.89
C PHE A 142 25.31 7.63 5.02
N ALA A 143 24.34 6.90 5.53
CA ALA A 143 23.12 6.54 4.79
C ALA A 143 22.36 7.76 4.22
N LEU A 144 22.29 8.84 5.01
CA LEU A 144 21.67 10.09 4.58
C LEU A 144 22.47 10.77 3.44
N GLN A 145 23.80 10.85 3.57
CA GLN A 145 24.65 11.43 2.54
C GLN A 145 24.62 10.60 1.25
N LEU A 146 24.69 9.28 1.36
CA LEU A 146 24.61 8.36 0.24
C LEU A 146 23.25 8.49 -0.49
N ARG A 147 22.14 8.53 0.25
CA ARG A 147 20.80 8.69 -0.35
C ARG A 147 20.62 10.05 -0.99
N ALA A 148 21.14 11.13 -0.37
CA ALA A 148 21.06 12.48 -0.91
C ALA A 148 21.87 12.67 -2.21
N ALA A 149 23.02 11.98 -2.32
CA ALA A 149 23.87 12.03 -3.51
C ALA A 149 23.33 11.21 -4.69
N MET A 150 22.46 10.22 -4.42
CA MET A 150 21.92 9.34 -5.45
C MET A 150 20.51 9.79 -5.89
N PRO A 151 20.22 9.92 -7.21
CA PRO A 151 18.87 10.10 -7.72
C PRO A 151 17.87 9.06 -7.20
N GLU A 152 16.60 9.46 -7.04
CA GLU A 152 15.56 8.58 -6.48
C GLU A 152 15.31 7.29 -7.28
N GLN A 153 15.55 7.32 -8.59
CA GLN A 153 15.40 6.17 -9.48
C GLN A 153 16.42 5.06 -9.23
N TYR A 154 17.54 5.35 -8.55
CA TYR A 154 18.55 4.35 -8.26
C TYR A 154 18.29 3.66 -6.93
N PHE A 155 18.50 2.36 -6.93
CA PHE A 155 18.40 1.58 -5.71
C PHE A 155 19.59 1.92 -4.79
N VAL A 156 19.28 2.15 -3.52
CA VAL A 156 20.28 2.29 -2.45
C VAL A 156 19.77 1.50 -1.26
N GLY A 157 20.61 0.61 -0.70
CA GLY A 157 20.27 -0.24 0.42
C GLY A 157 21.46 -0.46 1.36
N ARG A 158 21.18 -0.94 2.58
CA ARG A 158 22.16 -1.39 3.55
C ARG A 158 22.24 -2.91 3.53
N ASP A 159 23.39 -3.46 3.07
CA ASP A 159 23.58 -4.91 2.90
C ASP A 159 24.08 -5.60 4.18
N GLY A 160 24.65 -4.85 5.11
CA GLY A 160 25.21 -5.38 6.36
C GLY A 160 25.43 -4.31 7.41
N GLY A 161 26.24 -4.61 8.43
CA GLY A 161 26.55 -3.71 9.53
C GLY A 161 27.10 -2.36 9.06
N ASP A 162 28.12 -2.39 8.24
CA ASP A 162 28.88 -1.27 7.68
C ASP A 162 28.83 -1.24 6.14
N GLU A 163 28.20 -2.23 5.50
CA GLU A 163 28.14 -2.37 4.05
C GLU A 163 26.85 -1.76 3.46
N PHE A 164 27.02 -1.01 2.34
CA PHE A 164 25.91 -0.43 1.58
C PHE A 164 26.03 -0.79 0.11
N LEU A 165 24.89 -0.86 -0.57
CA LEU A 165 24.74 -1.24 -1.97
C LEU A 165 23.97 -0.14 -2.72
N ALA A 166 24.46 0.22 -3.90
CA ALA A 166 23.67 0.98 -4.85
C ALA A 166 23.65 0.27 -6.21
N VAL A 167 22.50 0.34 -6.92
CA VAL A 167 22.34 -0.15 -8.28
C VAL A 167 21.89 0.99 -9.17
N ILE A 168 22.70 1.29 -10.18
CA ILE A 168 22.55 2.40 -11.10
C ILE A 168 22.27 1.83 -12.48
N LYS A 169 21.22 2.32 -13.15
CA LYS A 169 20.85 1.92 -14.51
C LYS A 169 21.04 3.05 -15.50
N GLY A 170 21.39 2.69 -16.73
CA GLY A 170 21.42 3.64 -17.85
C GLY A 170 22.62 4.59 -17.87
N LEU A 171 23.63 4.36 -17.02
CA LEU A 171 24.86 5.15 -17.04
C LEU A 171 26.04 4.30 -17.52
N ASP A 172 26.97 4.96 -18.22
CA ASP A 172 28.30 4.46 -18.54
C ASP A 172 29.28 4.68 -17.35
N ALA A 173 30.51 4.19 -17.49
CA ALA A 173 31.51 4.31 -16.41
C ALA A 173 31.76 5.77 -15.97
N PRO A 174 31.95 6.76 -16.86
CA PRO A 174 32.03 8.17 -16.47
C PRO A 174 30.81 8.67 -15.69
N GLY A 175 29.60 8.24 -16.06
CA GLY A 175 28.36 8.59 -15.36
C GLY A 175 28.29 8.00 -13.95
N VAL A 176 28.73 6.75 -13.79
CA VAL A 176 28.85 6.10 -12.46
C VAL A 176 29.87 6.81 -11.60
N GLU A 177 31.04 7.13 -12.16
CA GLU A 177 32.10 7.89 -11.44
C GLU A 177 31.61 9.27 -11.01
N ALA A 178 30.81 9.94 -11.82
CA ALA A 178 30.19 11.20 -11.43
C ALA A 178 29.25 11.06 -10.23
N CYS A 179 28.45 9.98 -10.19
CA CYS A 179 27.61 9.66 -9.02
C CYS A 179 28.48 9.40 -7.76
N LEU A 180 29.55 8.63 -7.89
CA LEU A 180 30.49 8.37 -6.77
C LEU A 180 31.18 9.66 -6.29
N ALA A 181 31.52 10.55 -7.21
CA ALA A 181 32.09 11.87 -6.87
C ALA A 181 31.09 12.76 -6.10
N LEU A 182 29.78 12.65 -6.40
CA LEU A 182 28.75 13.34 -5.61
C LEU A 182 28.66 12.76 -4.19
N VAL A 183 28.71 11.44 -4.04
CA VAL A 183 28.74 10.81 -2.69
C VAL A 183 29.94 11.31 -1.91
N ARG A 184 31.12 11.37 -2.55
CA ARG A 184 32.35 11.87 -1.94
C ARG A 184 32.18 13.33 -1.49
N SER A 185 31.71 14.20 -2.37
CA SER A 185 31.49 15.61 -2.05
C SER A 185 30.53 15.82 -0.87
N GLN A 186 29.42 15.06 -0.83
CA GLN A 186 28.43 15.12 0.24
C GLN A 186 29.04 14.66 1.59
N THR A 187 29.79 13.56 1.58
CA THR A 187 30.42 13.04 2.80
C THR A 187 31.57 13.93 3.31
N GLU A 188 32.35 14.55 2.41
CA GLU A 188 33.38 15.54 2.75
C GLU A 188 32.76 16.80 3.36
N GLU A 189 31.66 17.31 2.78
CA GLU A 189 30.97 18.49 3.32
C GLU A 189 30.37 18.20 4.69
N TYR A 190 29.74 17.04 4.87
CA TYR A 190 29.26 16.59 6.17
C TYR A 190 30.40 16.52 7.20
N SER A 191 31.53 15.94 6.83
CA SER A 191 32.70 15.75 7.72
C SER A 191 33.34 17.07 8.16
N LYS A 192 33.34 18.11 7.29
CA LYS A 192 33.80 19.46 7.69
C LYS A 192 32.94 20.05 8.81
N GLY A 193 31.64 19.77 8.80
CA GLY A 193 30.71 20.20 9.87
C GLY A 193 30.77 19.35 11.13
N HIS A 194 31.35 18.13 11.04
CA HIS A 194 31.40 17.13 12.13
C HIS A 194 32.81 16.56 12.29
N PRO A 195 33.78 17.38 12.66
CA PRO A 195 35.20 16.96 12.74
C PRO A 195 35.44 15.90 13.79
N GLU A 196 34.55 15.77 14.79
CA GLU A 196 34.63 14.75 15.83
C GLU A 196 34.29 13.33 15.32
N MET A 197 33.62 13.21 14.20
CA MET A 197 33.19 11.93 13.60
C MET A 197 33.14 12.03 12.06
N PRO A 198 34.29 12.25 11.40
CA PRO A 198 34.34 12.36 9.95
C PRO A 198 34.02 11.03 9.29
N ILE A 199 33.21 11.08 8.22
CA ILE A 199 32.82 9.89 7.48
C ILE A 199 33.98 9.42 6.61
N SER A 200 34.40 8.17 6.81
CA SER A 200 35.39 7.47 5.99
C SER A 200 34.79 6.16 5.48
N TYR A 201 34.97 5.87 4.22
CA TYR A 201 34.47 4.64 3.60
C TYR A 201 35.36 4.21 2.42
N ALA A 202 35.30 2.92 2.08
CA ALA A 202 35.79 2.39 0.82
C ALA A 202 34.62 2.25 -0.17
N ALA A 203 34.88 2.45 -1.45
CA ALA A 203 33.88 2.26 -2.49
C ALA A 203 34.48 1.55 -3.69
N GLY A 204 33.69 0.67 -4.32
CA GLY A 204 34.01 0.03 -5.57
C GLY A 204 32.77 -0.17 -6.42
N TYR A 205 32.95 -0.32 -7.73
CA TYR A 205 31.86 -0.60 -8.63
C TYR A 205 32.26 -1.58 -9.75
N ALA A 206 31.27 -2.21 -10.34
CA ALA A 206 31.36 -2.97 -11.57
C ALA A 206 30.15 -2.64 -12.46
N ILE A 207 30.38 -2.57 -13.78
CA ILE A 207 29.34 -2.24 -14.76
C ILE A 207 29.16 -3.40 -15.73
N SER A 208 27.90 -3.72 -16.07
CA SER A 208 27.56 -4.85 -16.96
C SER A 208 28.14 -4.72 -18.36
N ALA A 209 28.37 -3.48 -18.83
CA ALA A 209 28.96 -3.20 -20.13
C ALA A 209 30.41 -3.72 -20.29
N ASP A 210 31.10 -4.00 -19.19
CA ASP A 210 32.49 -4.50 -19.20
C ASP A 210 32.58 -6.02 -19.35
N PHE A 211 31.42 -6.71 -19.43
CA PHE A 211 31.33 -8.18 -19.47
C PHE A 211 30.48 -8.66 -20.64
N GLU A 212 30.88 -9.69 -21.34
CA GLU A 212 30.08 -10.33 -22.41
C GLU A 212 28.80 -10.96 -21.84
N SER A 213 28.86 -11.51 -20.63
CA SER A 213 27.73 -12.01 -19.86
C SER A 213 28.05 -11.94 -18.38
N CYS A 214 27.09 -11.51 -17.57
CA CYS A 214 27.24 -11.46 -16.11
C CYS A 214 25.87 -11.58 -15.44
N THR A 215 25.87 -11.99 -14.18
CA THR A 215 24.74 -11.91 -13.26
C THR A 215 24.89 -10.67 -12.36
N MET A 216 23.80 -10.26 -11.73
CA MET A 216 23.87 -9.20 -10.71
C MET A 216 24.83 -9.56 -9.56
N ARG A 217 24.90 -10.85 -9.20
CA ARG A 217 25.86 -11.34 -8.17
C ARG A 217 27.31 -11.31 -8.63
N ASP A 218 27.57 -11.48 -9.93
CA ASP A 218 28.92 -11.34 -10.47
C ASP A 218 29.38 -9.88 -10.41
N LEU A 219 28.52 -8.94 -10.80
CA LEU A 219 28.79 -7.51 -10.66
C LEU A 219 29.05 -7.11 -9.20
N PHE A 220 28.24 -7.60 -8.27
CA PHE A 220 28.44 -7.35 -6.84
C PHE A 220 29.80 -7.87 -6.33
N ARG A 221 30.15 -9.10 -6.72
CA ARG A 221 31.45 -9.70 -6.36
C ARG A 221 32.61 -8.89 -6.94
N GLN A 222 32.49 -8.47 -8.18
CA GLN A 222 33.51 -7.68 -8.86
C GLN A 222 33.63 -6.28 -8.24
N ALA A 223 32.51 -5.63 -7.90
CA ALA A 223 32.51 -4.36 -7.19
C ALA A 223 33.22 -4.43 -5.84
N LYS A 224 33.00 -5.51 -5.07
CA LYS A 224 33.76 -5.75 -3.81
C LYS A 224 35.26 -5.95 -4.04
N GLN A 225 35.67 -6.57 -5.14
CA GLN A 225 37.09 -6.77 -5.46
C GLN A 225 37.76 -5.48 -5.95
N SER A 226 37.03 -4.62 -6.63
CA SER A 226 37.51 -3.31 -7.11
C SER A 226 37.50 -2.24 -6.02
N SER A 227 37.05 -2.55 -4.83
CA SER A 227 36.91 -1.71 -3.65
C SER A 227 38.16 -1.58 -2.73
N PRO A 228 39.42 -1.43 -3.18
CA PRO A 228 40.48 -0.92 -2.32
C PRO A 228 40.80 0.55 -2.61
N ALA A 229 39.90 1.28 -3.24
CA ALA A 229 40.05 2.74 -3.28
C ALA A 229 39.59 3.32 -1.94
N ILE A 230 40.45 3.24 -0.94
CA ILE A 230 40.28 3.95 0.32
C ILE A 230 40.18 5.44 -0.01
N ILE A 231 38.99 6.01 0.12
CA ILE A 231 38.81 7.45 0.11
C ILE A 231 39.20 7.93 1.51
N PHE A 232 40.49 8.17 1.71
CA PHE A 232 40.96 8.92 2.88
C PHE A 232 40.56 10.38 2.70
N ILE A 233 39.96 10.96 3.71
CA ILE A 233 39.99 12.38 3.92
C ILE A 233 41.35 12.60 4.54
N ASP A 234 42.34 13.00 3.72
CA ASP A 234 43.64 13.45 4.23
C ASP A 234 43.44 14.76 5.01
N GLU A 235 44.23 14.88 6.08
CA GLU A 235 44.28 15.97 7.07
C GLU A 235 44.26 17.39 6.49
#